data_01d02f2fb2cb5f4e115d2f83fecec763
#
_entry.id   01d02f2fb2cb5f4e115d2f83fecec763
#
_cell.length_a   1.000
_cell.length_b   1.000
_cell.length_c   1.000
_cell.angle_alpha   90.00
_cell.angle_beta   90.00
_cell.angle_gamma   90.00
#
_symmetry.space_group_name_H-M   'P 1'
#
loop_
_entity.id
_entity.type
_entity.pdbx_description
1 polymer ?
#
loop_
_entity_poly.entity_id
_entity_poly.type
_entity_poly.pdbx_seq_one_letter_code
_entity_poly.pdbx_strand_id
1 'polypeptide(L)'
;MNNVKVVIGANYGDEGKGVTTDYLCRTLGGSTLNVLYNGGMQRGHTVKDFTFHCFGAATLSGADTYYDWEFMINPIAWVQELISLNDNYVIKNRITINPMFFANWDCPITTPYDIQINRAIEKQRGVNRHGSCGMGILETYKRSQNPKYRITFRDLGNQLALYRKLQLI
;
A
#
# COMPACT_ATOMS: atom_id res chain seq x y z
N MET A 1 -15.42 21.95 11.06
CA MET A 1 -15.09 20.76 11.88
C MET A 1 -14.48 19.71 10.94
N ASN A 2 -13.32 19.16 11.31
CA ASN A 2 -12.76 18.05 10.53
C ASN A 2 -13.59 16.78 10.79
N ASN A 3 -14.20 16.23 9.76
CA ASN A 3 -14.96 14.99 9.86
C ASN A 3 -14.05 13.80 9.60
N VAL A 4 -13.92 12.90 10.59
CA VAL A 4 -13.26 11.61 10.42
C VAL A 4 -14.32 10.55 10.17
N LYS A 5 -14.13 9.75 9.12
CA LYS A 5 -14.94 8.57 8.80
C LYS A 5 -14.04 7.33 8.81
N VAL A 6 -14.51 6.28 9.46
CA VAL A 6 -13.81 4.99 9.52
C VAL A 6 -14.64 3.96 8.77
N VAL A 7 -14.04 3.36 7.73
CA VAL A 7 -14.68 2.30 6.95
C VAL A 7 -14.07 0.97 7.38
N ILE A 8 -14.89 0.13 7.98
CA ILE A 8 -14.49 -1.21 8.45
C ILE A 8 -15.29 -2.28 7.72
N GLY A 9 -14.69 -3.46 7.54
CA GLY A 9 -15.40 -4.63 7.07
C GLY A 9 -15.99 -5.43 8.24
N ALA A 10 -17.19 -5.97 8.07
CA ALA A 10 -17.84 -6.83 9.04
C ALA A 10 -17.68 -8.32 8.74
N ASN A 11 -17.17 -8.67 7.56
CA ASN A 11 -16.95 -10.03 7.06
C ASN A 11 -15.52 -10.24 6.56
N TYR A 12 -15.33 -11.20 5.65
CA TYR A 12 -14.01 -11.68 5.22
C TYR A 12 -13.47 -11.02 3.94
N GLY A 13 -14.08 -9.98 3.44
CA GLY A 13 -13.71 -9.27 2.20
C GLY A 13 -14.89 -9.03 1.28
N ASP A 14 -14.65 -8.41 0.13
CA ASP A 14 -15.63 -8.10 -0.93
C ASP A 14 -16.89 -7.33 -0.47
N GLU A 15 -16.74 -6.51 0.57
CA GLU A 15 -17.83 -5.76 1.22
C GLU A 15 -17.99 -4.34 0.63
N GLY A 16 -17.24 -4.03 -0.42
CA GLY A 16 -17.32 -2.70 -1.02
C GLY A 16 -16.64 -1.58 -0.23
N LYS A 17 -15.70 -1.88 0.67
CA LYS A 17 -14.97 -0.85 1.45
C LYS A 17 -14.34 0.24 0.58
N GLY A 18 -13.75 -0.13 -0.56
CA GLY A 18 -13.17 0.82 -1.50
C GLY A 18 -14.20 1.76 -2.10
N VAL A 19 -15.32 1.23 -2.59
CA VAL A 19 -16.43 2.01 -3.15
C VAL A 19 -17.05 2.92 -2.10
N THR A 20 -17.23 2.43 -0.87
CA THR A 20 -17.75 3.22 0.26
C THR A 20 -16.81 4.37 0.61
N THR A 21 -15.49 4.12 0.61
CA THR A 21 -14.48 5.15 0.89
C THR A 21 -14.51 6.24 -0.21
N ASP A 22 -14.55 5.84 -1.47
CA ASP A 22 -14.67 6.75 -2.61
C ASP A 22 -15.95 7.59 -2.54
N TYR A 23 -17.09 6.96 -2.25
CA TYR A 23 -18.37 7.65 -2.08
C TYR A 23 -18.32 8.69 -0.96
N LEU A 24 -17.77 8.34 0.20
CA LEU A 24 -17.65 9.26 1.33
C LEU A 24 -16.77 10.47 0.98
N CYS A 25 -15.64 10.25 0.30
CA CYS A 25 -14.78 11.36 -0.13
C CYS A 25 -15.49 12.29 -1.10
N ARG A 26 -16.24 11.77 -2.06
CA ARG A 26 -17.03 12.58 -2.99
C ARG A 26 -18.13 13.39 -2.31
N THR A 27 -18.75 12.84 -1.27
CA THR A 27 -19.87 13.48 -0.58
C THR A 27 -19.43 14.48 0.49
N LEU A 28 -18.24 14.30 1.09
CA LEU A 28 -17.72 15.22 2.10
C LEU A 28 -17.29 16.56 1.50
N GLY A 29 -16.86 16.58 0.24
CA GLY A 29 -16.32 17.75 -0.45
C GLY A 29 -15.00 18.26 0.15
N GLY A 30 -14.31 19.15 -0.58
CA GLY A 30 -13.05 19.74 -0.13
C GLY A 30 -11.86 18.78 -0.19
N SER A 31 -10.77 19.14 0.50
CA SER A 31 -9.58 18.31 0.60
C SER A 31 -9.81 17.14 1.53
N THR A 32 -9.62 15.93 1.03
CA THR A 32 -9.80 14.68 1.78
C THR A 32 -8.49 13.88 1.81
N LEU A 33 -8.25 13.19 2.94
CA LEU A 33 -7.09 12.34 3.17
C LEU A 33 -7.55 10.91 3.42
N ASN A 34 -7.08 9.98 2.61
CA ASN A 34 -7.35 8.57 2.76
C ASN A 34 -6.25 7.90 3.58
N VAL A 35 -6.52 7.63 4.85
CA VAL A 35 -5.53 7.03 5.77
C VAL A 35 -5.51 5.52 5.64
N LEU A 36 -4.34 4.95 5.40
CA LEU A 36 -4.04 3.52 5.34
C LEU A 36 -3.16 3.15 6.52
N TYR A 37 -3.72 2.42 7.48
CA TYR A 37 -3.09 2.23 8.79
C TYR A 37 -2.58 0.81 9.05
N ASN A 38 -2.97 -0.20 8.27
CA ASN A 38 -2.59 -1.58 8.52
C ASN A 38 -2.29 -2.38 7.25
N GLY A 39 -1.61 -3.52 7.44
CA GLY A 39 -1.24 -4.41 6.34
C GLY A 39 -0.18 -3.79 5.44
N GLY A 40 -0.43 -3.81 4.14
CA GLY A 40 0.52 -3.29 3.16
C GLY A 40 -0.07 -3.31 1.75
N MET A 41 0.80 -3.15 0.78
CA MET A 41 0.43 -3.03 -0.64
C MET A 41 0.03 -4.39 -1.28
N GLN A 42 -0.55 -5.31 -0.49
CA GLN A 42 -1.24 -6.52 -0.95
C GLN A 42 -2.77 -6.40 -0.94
N ARG A 43 -3.30 -5.32 -0.37
CA ARG A 43 -4.73 -5.03 -0.36
C ARG A 43 -5.24 -4.85 -1.79
N GLY A 44 -6.52 -5.06 -2.02
CA GLY A 44 -7.19 -4.79 -3.29
C GLY A 44 -8.52 -4.10 -3.04
N HIS A 45 -8.70 -2.88 -3.55
CA HIS A 45 -9.95 -2.13 -3.47
C HIS A 45 -10.33 -1.62 -4.84
N THR A 46 -11.29 -2.27 -5.49
CA THR A 46 -11.74 -1.88 -6.82
C THR A 46 -12.75 -0.74 -6.72
N VAL A 47 -12.44 0.33 -7.43
CA VAL A 47 -13.33 1.49 -7.61
C VAL A 47 -13.41 1.76 -9.10
N LYS A 48 -14.63 1.76 -9.65
CA LYS A 48 -14.86 1.74 -11.09
C LYS A 48 -14.16 0.51 -11.71
N ASP A 49 -13.23 0.72 -12.61
CA ASP A 49 -12.46 -0.30 -13.33
C ASP A 49 -10.99 -0.39 -12.87
N PHE A 50 -10.63 0.26 -11.75
CA PHE A 50 -9.27 0.25 -11.22
C PHE A 50 -9.20 -0.38 -9.84
N THR A 51 -8.24 -1.28 -9.62
CA THR A 51 -7.99 -1.89 -8.33
C THR A 51 -6.78 -1.25 -7.67
N PHE A 52 -7.03 -0.55 -6.57
CA PHE A 52 -6.01 0.11 -5.76
C PHE A 52 -5.35 -0.87 -4.79
N HIS A 53 -4.04 -0.97 -4.85
CA HIS A 53 -3.21 -1.72 -3.90
C HIS A 53 -2.37 -0.78 -3.04
N CYS A 54 -1.84 0.27 -3.64
CA CYS A 54 -0.94 1.23 -3.02
C CYS A 54 -1.68 2.50 -2.62
N PHE A 55 -2.32 3.16 -3.57
CA PHE A 55 -3.05 4.40 -3.29
C PHE A 55 -4.38 4.16 -2.57
N GLY A 56 -4.89 5.18 -1.91
CA GLY A 56 -6.21 5.16 -1.30
C GLY A 56 -7.32 4.94 -2.33
N ALA A 57 -8.38 4.24 -1.95
CA ALA A 57 -9.49 3.92 -2.87
C ALA A 57 -10.22 5.16 -3.40
N ALA A 58 -10.08 6.31 -2.73
CA ALA A 58 -10.67 7.57 -3.13
C ALA A 58 -9.74 8.46 -3.99
N THR A 59 -8.61 7.95 -4.45
CA THR A 59 -7.65 8.70 -5.28
C THR A 59 -8.29 9.24 -6.56
N LEU A 60 -9.18 8.47 -7.22
CA LEU A 60 -9.91 8.93 -8.41
C LEU A 60 -10.90 10.05 -8.11
N SER A 61 -11.23 10.28 -6.86
CA SER A 61 -12.07 11.38 -6.38
C SER A 61 -11.27 12.54 -5.81
N GLY A 62 -9.94 12.53 -6.01
CA GLY A 62 -9.05 13.62 -5.62
C GLY A 62 -8.55 13.56 -4.17
N ALA A 63 -8.75 12.44 -3.48
CA ALA A 63 -8.22 12.28 -2.12
C ALA A 63 -6.72 11.98 -2.15
N ASP A 64 -5.99 12.62 -1.25
CA ASP A 64 -4.60 12.27 -0.95
C ASP A 64 -4.51 10.97 -0.16
N THR A 65 -3.34 10.34 -0.16
CA THR A 65 -3.09 9.10 0.57
C THR A 65 -2.07 9.32 1.68
N TYR A 66 -2.38 8.83 2.88
CA TYR A 66 -1.45 8.79 4.00
C TYR A 66 -1.20 7.35 4.45
N TYR A 67 0.06 6.95 4.55
CA TYR A 67 0.48 5.67 5.12
C TYR A 67 0.87 5.86 6.58
N ASP A 68 0.15 5.21 7.48
CA ASP A 68 0.47 5.22 8.89
C ASP A 68 1.58 4.22 9.23
N TRP A 69 2.19 4.34 10.39
CA TRP A 69 3.42 3.66 10.80
C TRP A 69 3.40 2.11 10.70
N GLU A 70 2.24 1.50 10.73
CA GLU A 70 2.06 0.04 10.56
C GLU A 70 1.90 -0.38 9.10
N PHE A 71 1.70 0.55 8.18
CA PHE A 71 1.49 0.22 6.77
C PHE A 71 2.82 -0.12 6.07
N MET A 72 2.91 -1.32 5.50
CA MET A 72 4.12 -1.79 4.80
C MET A 72 4.14 -1.31 3.36
N ILE A 73 5.11 -0.46 3.05
CA ILE A 73 5.26 0.16 1.74
C ILE A 73 6.15 -0.71 0.85
N ASN A 74 5.68 -1.05 -0.33
CA ASN A 74 6.48 -1.64 -1.40
C ASN A 74 6.75 -0.57 -2.47
N PRO A 75 7.95 0.03 -2.51
CA PRO A 75 8.25 1.13 -3.43
C PRO A 75 8.12 0.74 -4.91
N ILE A 76 8.42 -0.52 -5.25
CA ILE A 76 8.33 -1.02 -6.63
C ILE A 76 6.86 -1.11 -7.05
N ALA A 77 6.02 -1.72 -6.22
CA ALA A 77 4.58 -1.82 -6.49
C ALA A 77 3.94 -0.43 -6.55
N TRP A 78 4.39 0.50 -5.70
CA TRP A 78 3.91 1.87 -5.68
C TRP A 78 4.18 2.60 -7.00
N VAL A 79 5.40 2.50 -7.53
CA VAL A 79 5.75 3.10 -8.82
C VAL A 79 4.94 2.46 -9.96
N GLN A 80 4.78 1.15 -9.94
CA GLN A 80 3.99 0.43 -10.96
C GLN A 80 2.52 0.87 -10.95
N GLU A 81 1.92 1.02 -9.78
CA GLU A 81 0.53 1.50 -9.67
C GLU A 81 0.40 2.96 -10.09
N LEU A 82 1.37 3.82 -9.76
CA LEU A 82 1.39 5.21 -10.23
C LEU A 82 1.42 5.31 -11.76
N ILE A 83 2.28 4.52 -12.41
CA ILE A 83 2.36 4.44 -13.87
C ILE A 83 1.01 3.97 -14.42
N SER A 84 0.45 2.90 -13.86
CA SER A 84 -0.84 2.35 -14.30
C SER A 84 -1.98 3.34 -14.14
N LEU A 85 -2.02 4.11 -13.05
CA LEU A 85 -2.98 5.19 -12.84
C LEU A 85 -2.84 6.27 -13.91
N ASN A 86 -1.60 6.70 -14.17
CA ASN A 86 -1.33 7.71 -15.18
C ASN A 86 -1.80 7.26 -16.57
N ASP A 87 -1.44 6.07 -17.00
CA ASP A 87 -1.75 5.54 -18.32
C ASP A 87 -3.26 5.30 -18.53
N ASN A 88 -3.93 4.75 -17.53
CA ASN A 88 -5.33 4.36 -17.65
C ASN A 88 -6.30 5.50 -17.37
N TYR A 89 -5.96 6.47 -16.54
CA TYR A 89 -6.88 7.54 -16.15
C TYR A 89 -6.48 8.92 -16.63
N VAL A 90 -5.22 9.32 -16.43
CA VAL A 90 -4.77 10.66 -16.83
C VAL A 90 -4.76 10.78 -18.36
N ILE A 91 -4.13 9.84 -19.04
CA ILE A 91 -3.97 9.89 -20.49
C ILE A 91 -5.28 9.54 -21.21
N LYS A 92 -5.91 8.40 -20.87
CA LYS A 92 -7.13 7.94 -21.56
C LYS A 92 -8.35 8.82 -21.32
N ASN A 93 -8.56 9.23 -20.07
CA ASN A 93 -9.79 9.95 -19.69
C ASN A 93 -9.60 11.46 -19.62
N ARG A 94 -8.39 11.97 -19.91
CA ARG A 94 -8.03 13.40 -19.77
C ARG A 94 -8.38 13.97 -18.39
N ILE A 95 -8.30 13.14 -17.37
CA ILE A 95 -8.55 13.54 -15.98
C ILE A 95 -7.19 13.91 -15.37
N THR A 96 -7.05 15.12 -14.87
CA THR A 96 -5.87 15.54 -14.13
C THR A 96 -5.98 14.99 -12.72
N ILE A 97 -5.35 13.84 -12.46
CA ILE A 97 -5.15 13.33 -11.11
C ILE A 97 -3.71 13.62 -10.76
N ASN A 98 -3.50 14.36 -9.68
CA ASN A 98 -2.19 14.56 -9.10
C ASN A 98 -2.22 13.99 -7.67
N PRO A 99 -2.18 12.65 -7.53
CA PRO A 99 -2.30 12.04 -6.22
C PRO A 99 -1.07 12.37 -5.38
N MET A 100 -1.29 13.11 -4.32
CA MET A 100 -0.26 13.30 -3.31
C MET A 100 -0.28 12.14 -2.32
N PHE A 101 0.88 11.77 -1.85
CA PHE A 101 1.01 10.80 -0.78
C PHE A 101 1.92 11.32 0.32
N PHE A 102 1.59 10.91 1.52
CA PHE A 102 2.37 11.16 2.72
C PHE A 102 2.60 9.84 3.44
N ALA A 103 3.72 9.69 4.09
CA ALA A 103 4.03 8.48 4.83
C ALA A 103 4.65 8.81 6.18
N ASN A 104 4.28 8.05 7.20
CA ASN A 104 5.03 8.07 8.45
C ASN A 104 6.46 7.56 8.19
N TRP A 105 7.45 8.23 8.78
CA TRP A 105 8.86 7.89 8.62
C TRP A 105 9.20 6.46 9.03
N ASP A 106 8.42 5.87 9.92
CA ASP A 106 8.64 4.54 10.48
C ASP A 106 7.88 3.43 9.75
N CYS A 107 7.15 3.74 8.66
CA CYS A 107 6.54 2.73 7.80
C CYS A 107 7.58 1.70 7.34
N PRO A 108 7.35 0.40 7.58
CA PRO A 108 8.26 -0.62 7.10
C PRO A 108 8.29 -0.71 5.57
N ILE A 109 9.46 -0.95 5.01
CA ILE A 109 9.64 -1.14 3.57
C ILE A 109 9.68 -2.62 3.24
N THR A 110 8.78 -3.07 2.38
CA THR A 110 8.84 -4.40 1.78
C THR A 110 9.90 -4.44 0.69
N THR A 111 10.82 -5.38 0.80
CA THR A 111 11.91 -5.57 -0.16
C THR A 111 11.62 -6.73 -1.11
N PRO A 112 12.32 -6.83 -2.26
CA PRO A 112 12.26 -8.01 -3.12
C PRO A 112 12.63 -9.32 -2.40
N TYR A 113 13.50 -9.26 -1.39
CA TYR A 113 13.88 -10.44 -0.58
C TYR A 113 12.69 -10.95 0.24
N ASP A 114 11.92 -10.07 0.88
CA ASP A 114 10.71 -10.45 1.61
C ASP A 114 9.72 -11.19 0.71
N ILE A 115 9.55 -10.70 -0.53
CA ILE A 115 8.69 -11.31 -1.54
C ILE A 115 9.21 -12.70 -1.95
N GLN A 116 10.51 -12.82 -2.20
CA GLN A 116 11.14 -14.08 -2.59
C GLN A 116 11.04 -15.13 -1.48
N ILE A 117 11.29 -14.74 -0.22
CA ILE A 117 11.17 -15.60 0.94
C ILE A 117 9.73 -16.09 1.10
N ASN A 118 8.75 -15.19 1.02
CA ASN A 118 7.34 -15.56 1.09
C ASN A 118 6.96 -16.61 0.02
N ARG A 119 7.34 -16.36 -1.24
CA ARG A 119 7.09 -17.28 -2.35
C ARG A 119 7.80 -18.62 -2.19
N ALA A 120 9.04 -18.62 -1.69
CA ALA A 120 9.80 -19.83 -1.41
C ALA A 120 9.14 -20.69 -0.31
N ILE A 121 8.69 -20.06 0.78
CA ILE A 121 7.96 -20.72 1.86
C ILE A 121 6.67 -21.33 1.36
N GLU A 122 5.87 -20.59 0.59
CA GLU A 122 4.62 -21.10 0.02
C GLU A 122 4.86 -22.29 -0.94
N LYS A 123 5.93 -22.21 -1.75
CA LYS A 123 6.34 -23.31 -2.63
C LYS A 123 6.74 -24.55 -1.84
N GLN A 124 7.49 -24.39 -0.75
CA GLN A 124 7.95 -25.48 0.11
C GLN A 124 6.78 -26.20 0.80
N ARG A 125 5.70 -25.49 1.14
CA ARG A 125 4.50 -26.06 1.74
C ARG A 125 3.73 -27.01 0.81
N GLY A 126 3.93 -26.91 -0.49
CA GLY A 126 3.29 -27.79 -1.48
C GLY A 126 1.76 -27.78 -1.37
N VAL A 127 1.16 -28.95 -1.09
CA VAL A 127 -0.29 -29.09 -0.94
C VAL A 127 -0.85 -28.36 0.30
N ASN A 128 -0.02 -28.08 1.29
CA ASN A 128 -0.38 -27.37 2.53
C ASN A 128 -0.14 -25.86 2.45
N ARG A 129 0.02 -25.30 1.26
CA ARG A 129 0.20 -23.86 1.07
C ARG A 129 -1.02 -23.10 1.59
N HIS A 130 -0.76 -21.94 2.17
CA HIS A 130 -1.81 -21.07 2.73
C HIS A 130 -2.51 -20.21 1.65
N GLY A 131 -2.02 -20.22 0.41
CA GLY A 131 -2.57 -19.38 -0.66
C GLY A 131 -2.27 -17.90 -0.49
N SER A 132 -1.12 -17.56 0.10
CA SER A 132 -0.73 -16.15 0.23
C SER A 132 -0.55 -15.52 -1.15
N CYS A 133 -0.84 -14.22 -1.27
CA CYS A 133 -0.65 -13.47 -2.52
C CYS A 133 0.82 -13.26 -2.90
N GLY A 134 1.76 -13.73 -2.09
CA GLY A 134 3.19 -13.69 -2.36
C GLY A 134 3.81 -12.29 -2.36
N MET A 135 3.24 -11.36 -1.62
CA MET A 135 3.69 -9.95 -1.56
C MET A 135 4.64 -9.67 -0.40
N GLY A 136 5.01 -10.68 0.40
CA GLY A 136 6.04 -10.57 1.44
C GLY A 136 5.65 -9.76 2.68
N ILE A 137 4.37 -9.54 2.95
CA ILE A 137 3.93 -8.71 4.08
C ILE A 137 4.35 -9.31 5.43
N LEU A 138 4.12 -10.60 5.63
CA LEU A 138 4.51 -11.28 6.87
C LEU A 138 6.04 -11.28 7.05
N GLU A 139 6.77 -11.49 6.01
CA GLU A 139 8.24 -11.50 6.00
C GLU A 139 8.80 -10.10 6.30
N THR A 140 8.21 -9.05 5.70
CA THR A 140 8.51 -7.65 6.04
C THR A 140 8.27 -7.38 7.52
N TYR A 141 7.11 -7.80 8.05
CA TYR A 141 6.79 -7.65 9.46
C TYR A 141 7.84 -8.32 10.34
N LYS A 142 8.13 -9.61 10.11
CA LYS A 142 9.11 -10.39 10.88
C LYS A 142 10.51 -9.76 10.85
N ARG A 143 10.99 -9.38 9.67
CA ARG A 143 12.28 -8.72 9.49
C ARG A 143 12.33 -7.39 10.23
N SER A 144 11.25 -6.61 10.20
CA SER A 144 11.16 -5.29 10.82
C SER A 144 11.14 -5.33 12.36
N GLN A 145 10.87 -6.49 12.98
CA GLN A 145 10.97 -6.65 14.43
C GLN A 145 12.43 -6.60 14.93
N ASN A 146 13.39 -6.87 14.05
CA ASN A 146 14.80 -6.76 14.41
C ASN A 146 15.35 -5.39 13.92
N PRO A 147 15.77 -4.48 14.84
CA PRO A 147 16.27 -3.16 14.47
C PRO A 147 17.45 -3.20 13.49
N LYS A 148 18.27 -4.25 13.53
CA LYS A 148 19.43 -4.43 12.63
C LYS A 148 19.01 -4.58 11.16
N TYR A 149 17.88 -5.23 10.91
CA TYR A 149 17.37 -5.53 9.56
C TYR A 149 16.18 -4.67 9.15
N ARG A 150 15.72 -3.79 10.05
CA ARG A 150 14.59 -2.91 9.79
C ARG A 150 14.95 -1.85 8.76
N ILE A 151 14.19 -1.81 7.68
CA ILE A 151 14.23 -0.75 6.67
C ILE A 151 12.89 -0.02 6.75
N THR A 152 12.94 1.32 6.82
CA THR A 152 11.76 2.17 6.96
C THR A 152 11.69 3.20 5.83
N PHE A 153 10.58 3.89 5.72
CA PHE A 153 10.39 4.96 4.72
C PHE A 153 11.48 6.03 4.82
N ARG A 154 11.94 6.36 6.03
CA ARG A 154 13.06 7.28 6.28
C ARG A 154 14.33 6.90 5.53
N ASP A 155 14.61 5.60 5.42
CA ASP A 155 15.83 5.11 4.78
C ASP A 155 15.84 5.35 3.27
N LEU A 156 14.67 5.50 2.63
CA LEU A 156 14.58 5.79 1.19
C LEU A 156 15.15 7.17 0.84
N GLY A 157 15.17 8.09 1.76
CA GLY A 157 15.79 9.42 1.60
C GLY A 157 17.31 9.42 1.68
N ASN A 158 17.94 8.29 2.07
CA ASN A 158 19.39 8.16 2.20
C ASN A 158 19.90 6.90 1.48
N GLN A 159 20.33 7.08 0.25
CA GLN A 159 20.76 5.98 -0.64
C GLN A 159 21.89 5.13 -0.03
N LEU A 160 22.86 5.75 0.64
CA LEU A 160 23.98 5.01 1.25
C LEU A 160 23.53 4.19 2.46
N ALA A 161 22.65 4.76 3.31
CA ALA A 161 22.08 4.04 4.45
C ALA A 161 21.21 2.86 3.99
N LEU A 162 20.37 3.09 2.98
CA LEU A 162 19.55 2.04 2.37
C LEU A 162 20.41 0.91 1.80
N TYR A 163 21.44 1.25 1.03
CA TYR A 163 22.36 0.26 0.43
C TYR A 163 23.03 -0.61 1.51
N ARG A 164 23.55 0.01 2.58
CA ARG A 164 24.17 -0.73 3.70
C ARG A 164 23.19 -1.67 4.40
N LYS A 165 21.95 -1.24 4.62
CA LYS A 165 20.91 -2.09 5.21
C LYS A 165 20.51 -3.24 4.30
N LEU A 166 20.39 -3.01 3.00
CA LEU A 166 20.08 -4.06 2.01
C LEU A 166 21.17 -5.14 1.94
N GLN A 167 22.43 -4.79 2.20
CA GLN A 167 23.52 -5.76 2.27
C GLN A 167 23.49 -6.66 3.51
N LEU A 168 22.71 -6.30 4.54
CA LEU A 168 22.58 -7.07 5.77
C LEU A 168 21.48 -8.13 5.71
N ILE A 169 20.56 -8.02 4.78
CA ILE A 169 19.41 -8.92 4.62
C ILE A 169 19.58 -9.85 3.44
#